data_a0d21eb2787b7c47e50370f37b6e98db
#
_entry.id   a0d21eb2787b7c47e50370f37b6e98db
#
_cell.length_a   1.000
_cell.length_b   1.000
_cell.length_c   1.000
_cell.angle_alpha   90.00
_cell.angle_beta   90.00
_cell.angle_gamma   90.00
#
_symmetry.space_group_name_H-M   'P 1'
#
loop_
_entity.id
_entity.type
_entity.pdbx_description
1 polymer ?
#
loop_
_entity_poly.entity_id
_entity_poly.type
_entity_poly.pdbx_seq_one_letter_code
_entity_poly.pdbx_strand_id
1 'polypeptide(L)'
;MGRRFWWVAGGGSVLVFAAAMIAAVALSSSDTGATGTPAAVTLPADPPHPGDPSVSVSVSRRAVGAPVRSGFLGFSFEFQGVRAYTGSDPTHINPVLVKLIRNLTPGQPPVLRIGGNSTDVSYVTGRGIKPLPYRGYHLTPSWMATTGALARQLGARMIMGVNLAANDPALAAAEVGDYVKALPKGSIEAVEIGNEPNVYNKITTYRTAAGAPFHARRRSFGYPAFRAQFGAIADRMQPFTLAGPALAIGPVPGRGSWVNTVGDLLHRQPRISMMTVHRYPLRNCYVPPRSPQYPTIAHLLDSYATVSLADSLTRWIAIAHGQHRQLRLDELNSVACRGKAGVSDTFASALWATDALFGLARAGVDGIDMHTLPDTAYQLFAFSHRGGRWQAQVRPVYYGLQLFAQAAPPGARLLRVSRHGADAGLSVWATRGRDHRVRVVAINKSQTRRKTVTVRLPAGTPTASATVERMRAPSARAKSGVTLGGRSYGAETQTGQLAPPEVERAHVVRGRVTLSVPAASAALATVG
;
A
#
# COMPACT_ATOMS: atom_id res chain seq x y z
N MET A 1 -25.68 11.07 56.01
CA MET A 1 -25.54 9.96 56.94
C MET A 1 -24.56 9.00 56.28
N GLY A 2 -23.33 8.80 56.61
CA GLY A 2 -22.62 8.88 57.86
C GLY A 2 -21.93 7.55 58.14
N ARG A 3 -20.61 7.66 58.26
CA ARG A 3 -19.67 6.76 58.94
C ARG A 3 -19.02 5.66 58.11
N ARG A 4 -17.70 5.72 57.91
CA ARG A 4 -16.46 5.69 58.74
C ARG A 4 -15.92 4.28 58.97
N PHE A 5 -14.63 4.11 58.50
CA PHE A 5 -13.46 3.46 59.13
C PHE A 5 -13.49 1.96 59.49
N TRP A 6 -12.45 1.21 59.08
CA TRP A 6 -11.31 0.82 59.93
C TRP A 6 -10.18 0.15 59.14
N TRP A 7 -8.97 0.43 59.55
CA TRP A 7 -7.67 -0.11 59.16
C TRP A 7 -7.43 -1.49 59.81
N VAL A 8 -6.66 -2.39 59.14
CA VAL A 8 -5.66 -3.24 59.83
C VAL A 8 -4.50 -3.50 58.84
N ALA A 9 -3.28 -3.32 59.40
CA ALA A 9 -1.97 -3.51 58.76
C ALA A 9 -1.49 -4.96 58.90
N GLY A 10 -0.53 -5.32 58.07
CA GLY A 10 0.43 -6.34 58.45
C GLY A 10 0.89 -7.27 57.33
N GLY A 11 2.17 -7.27 57.01
CA GLY A 11 2.83 -8.37 56.35
C GLY A 11 3.85 -7.96 55.30
N GLY A 12 5.09 -7.68 55.69
CA GLY A 12 6.18 -7.40 54.80
C GLY A 12 6.67 -8.61 54.02
N SER A 13 7.05 -8.40 52.77
CA SER A 13 7.91 -9.31 52.03
C SER A 13 8.99 -8.49 51.32
N VAL A 14 10.24 -8.80 51.65
CA VAL A 14 11.46 -8.24 51.16
C VAL A 14 11.62 -8.65 49.70
N LEU A 15 11.61 -7.69 48.77
CA LEU A 15 12.03 -7.88 47.40
C LEU A 15 13.45 -7.32 47.24
N VAL A 16 14.38 -8.21 46.93
CA VAL A 16 15.76 -7.90 46.56
C VAL A 16 15.76 -7.26 45.18
N PHE A 17 16.11 -5.97 45.13
CA PHE A 17 16.41 -5.29 43.89
C PHE A 17 17.87 -5.55 43.49
N ALA A 18 18.07 -6.27 42.41
CA ALA A 18 19.38 -6.29 41.70
C ALA A 18 19.53 -5.00 40.89
N ALA A 19 20.36 -4.09 41.35
CA ALA A 19 20.72 -2.89 40.65
C ALA A 19 21.71 -3.24 39.51
N ALA A 20 21.30 -3.17 38.26
CA ALA A 20 22.19 -3.16 37.13
C ALA A 20 22.76 -1.72 36.97
N MET A 21 24.03 -1.52 37.24
CA MET A 21 24.73 -0.28 36.95
C MET A 21 24.90 -0.12 35.44
N ILE A 22 24.28 0.89 34.87
CA ILE A 22 24.56 1.37 33.52
C ILE A 22 25.65 2.42 33.64
N ALA A 23 26.84 2.09 33.18
CA ALA A 23 27.93 3.05 33.05
C ALA A 23 27.64 4.02 31.90
N ALA A 24 27.32 5.27 32.19
CA ALA A 24 27.23 6.34 31.21
C ALA A 24 28.66 6.79 30.84
N VAL A 25 29.12 6.43 29.63
CA VAL A 25 30.32 7.01 29.04
C VAL A 25 29.87 8.29 28.33
N ALA A 26 30.28 9.43 28.91
CA ALA A 26 30.17 10.72 28.25
C ALA A 26 31.25 10.80 27.15
N LEU A 27 30.84 10.75 25.90
CA LEU A 27 31.69 11.08 24.76
C LEU A 27 31.44 12.54 24.37
N SER A 28 32.46 13.35 24.51
CA SER A 28 32.52 14.71 24.01
C SER A 28 32.37 14.73 22.49
N SER A 29 31.35 15.44 22.00
CA SER A 29 31.10 15.67 20.58
C SER A 29 32.10 16.70 20.03
N SER A 30 32.99 16.29 19.17
CA SER A 30 33.61 17.13 18.15
C SER A 30 32.85 16.92 16.85
N ASP A 31 32.14 17.96 16.45
CA ASP A 31 31.31 18.03 15.25
C ASP A 31 32.24 18.12 14.02
N THR A 32 32.25 17.05 13.21
CA THR A 32 32.72 17.10 11.83
C THR A 32 31.69 16.38 10.96
N GLY A 33 31.00 17.18 10.15
CA GLY A 33 29.92 16.71 9.28
C GLY A 33 30.34 15.60 8.32
N ALA A 34 29.90 14.39 8.61
CA ALA A 34 29.85 13.29 7.67
C ALA A 34 28.42 12.77 7.60
N THR A 35 27.73 13.06 6.51
CA THR A 35 26.41 12.50 6.15
C THR A 35 26.54 11.03 5.74
N GLY A 36 27.05 10.19 6.61
CA GLY A 36 27.08 8.74 6.43
C GLY A 36 25.78 8.10 6.93
N THR A 37 25.11 7.33 6.11
CA THR A 37 24.04 6.45 6.57
C THR A 37 24.59 5.55 7.67
N PRO A 38 23.98 5.48 8.86
CA PRO A 38 24.49 4.65 9.95
C PRO A 38 24.62 3.18 9.50
N ALA A 39 25.74 2.56 9.81
CA ALA A 39 26.04 1.19 9.43
C ALA A 39 25.04 0.19 10.05
N ALA A 40 24.67 -0.83 9.30
CA ALA A 40 23.82 -1.92 9.79
C ALA A 40 24.53 -2.72 10.88
N VAL A 41 23.80 -3.09 11.94
CA VAL A 41 24.30 -4.02 12.96
C VAL A 41 24.24 -5.43 12.40
N THR A 42 25.36 -6.16 12.40
CA THR A 42 25.43 -7.52 11.87
C THR A 42 25.30 -8.53 13.01
N LEU A 43 24.33 -9.45 12.87
CA LEU A 43 24.08 -10.56 13.78
C LEU A 43 24.47 -11.91 13.15
N PRO A 44 24.74 -12.95 13.95
CA PRO A 44 24.81 -14.32 13.42
C PRO A 44 23.49 -14.74 12.77
N ALA A 45 23.57 -15.58 11.73
CA ALA A 45 22.35 -16.11 11.10
C ALA A 45 21.60 -17.03 12.07
N ASP A 46 20.26 -16.95 12.06
CA ASP A 46 19.39 -17.90 12.76
C ASP A 46 19.50 -19.27 12.08
N PRO A 47 20.09 -20.29 12.75
CA PRO A 47 20.37 -21.58 12.10
C PRO A 47 19.07 -22.35 11.82
N PRO A 48 19.06 -23.26 10.84
CA PRO A 48 17.98 -24.21 10.67
C PRO A 48 17.83 -25.10 11.92
N HIS A 49 16.60 -25.37 12.31
CA HIS A 49 16.32 -26.28 13.42
C HIS A 49 16.08 -27.70 12.89
N PRO A 50 16.62 -28.73 13.54
CA PRO A 50 16.31 -30.11 13.20
C PRO A 50 14.80 -30.37 13.27
N GLY A 51 14.27 -31.08 12.23
CA GLY A 51 12.84 -31.39 12.16
C GLY A 51 11.96 -30.31 11.50
N ASP A 52 12.49 -29.13 11.17
CA ASP A 52 11.72 -28.13 10.40
C ASP A 52 11.44 -28.65 8.98
N PRO A 53 10.21 -28.44 8.45
CA PRO A 53 9.92 -28.70 7.05
C PRO A 53 10.90 -27.95 6.15
N SER A 54 11.62 -28.68 5.30
CA SER A 54 12.62 -28.13 4.39
C SER A 54 12.07 -28.01 2.98
N VAL A 55 12.22 -26.84 2.37
CA VAL A 55 11.81 -26.54 1.00
C VAL A 55 13.03 -26.07 0.20
N SER A 56 13.28 -26.73 -0.93
CA SER A 56 14.32 -26.29 -1.87
C SER A 56 13.73 -25.45 -2.99
N VAL A 57 14.36 -24.32 -3.29
CA VAL A 57 13.98 -23.46 -4.41
C VAL A 57 15.18 -23.16 -5.28
N SER A 58 14.94 -23.01 -6.58
CA SER A 58 15.95 -22.60 -7.54
C SER A 58 15.56 -21.27 -8.17
N VAL A 59 16.46 -20.29 -8.13
CA VAL A 59 16.31 -18.99 -8.78
C VAL A 59 17.11 -19.00 -10.08
N SER A 60 16.45 -18.75 -11.21
CA SER A 60 17.10 -18.70 -12.51
C SER A 60 17.59 -17.29 -12.85
N ARG A 61 18.45 -17.16 -13.87
CA ARG A 61 18.83 -15.86 -14.47
C ARG A 61 17.69 -15.24 -15.27
N ARG A 62 16.68 -16.03 -15.68
CA ARG A 62 15.60 -15.60 -16.55
C ARG A 62 14.68 -14.65 -15.80
N ALA A 63 14.56 -13.44 -16.30
CA ALA A 63 13.58 -12.48 -15.85
C ALA A 63 12.16 -12.89 -16.25
N VAL A 64 11.18 -12.51 -15.44
CA VAL A 64 9.75 -12.71 -15.68
C VAL A 64 9.05 -11.36 -15.68
N GLY A 65 8.33 -11.06 -16.74
CA GLY A 65 7.63 -9.79 -16.90
C GLY A 65 8.55 -8.59 -17.18
N ALA A 66 7.97 -7.41 -17.12
CA ALA A 66 8.67 -6.14 -17.25
C ALA A 66 9.43 -5.79 -15.95
N PRO A 67 10.44 -4.90 -16.01
CA PRO A 67 11.04 -4.35 -14.80
C PRO A 67 10.02 -3.58 -13.95
N VAL A 68 10.17 -3.63 -12.63
CA VAL A 68 9.38 -2.82 -11.70
C VAL A 68 9.54 -1.34 -12.06
N ARG A 69 8.44 -0.67 -12.37
CA ARG A 69 8.45 0.74 -12.79
C ARG A 69 8.74 1.67 -11.62
N SER A 70 9.30 2.84 -11.89
CA SER A 70 9.26 3.96 -10.95
C SER A 70 7.79 4.33 -10.70
N GLY A 71 7.42 4.48 -9.41
CA GLY A 71 6.04 4.72 -9.00
C GLY A 71 5.13 3.47 -9.07
N PHE A 72 5.71 2.26 -9.16
CA PHE A 72 4.91 1.03 -9.05
C PHE A 72 4.09 1.00 -7.75
N LEU A 73 4.72 1.28 -6.62
CA LEU A 73 4.05 1.48 -5.35
C LEU A 73 3.71 2.96 -5.18
N GLY A 74 2.42 3.26 -5.14
CA GLY A 74 1.84 4.56 -4.87
C GLY A 74 0.82 4.50 -3.74
N PHE A 75 0.11 5.60 -3.52
CA PHE A 75 -0.85 5.74 -2.43
C PHE A 75 -2.14 6.37 -2.95
N SER A 76 -3.28 5.86 -2.47
CA SER A 76 -4.60 6.41 -2.78
C SER A 76 -5.23 7.00 -1.52
N PHE A 77 -5.52 8.30 -1.56
CA PHE A 77 -6.15 9.06 -0.48
C PHE A 77 -7.53 9.55 -0.92
N GLU A 78 -8.49 9.43 -0.03
CA GLU A 78 -9.77 10.14 -0.16
C GLU A 78 -9.54 11.65 -0.02
N PHE A 79 -10.32 12.48 -0.70
CA PHE A 79 -10.23 13.95 -0.59
C PHE A 79 -10.34 14.42 0.87
N GLN A 80 -11.30 13.87 1.60
CA GLN A 80 -11.49 14.15 3.03
C GLN A 80 -10.35 13.65 3.90
N GLY A 81 -9.59 12.65 3.44
CA GLY A 81 -8.43 12.10 4.16
C GLY A 81 -7.20 12.98 4.09
N VAL A 82 -7.08 13.84 3.06
CA VAL A 82 -5.88 14.66 2.86
C VAL A 82 -5.55 15.47 4.13
N ARG A 83 -6.48 16.28 4.61
CA ARG A 83 -6.24 17.13 5.80
C ARG A 83 -6.00 16.36 7.08
N ALA A 84 -6.64 15.21 7.24
CA ALA A 84 -6.41 14.35 8.41
C ALA A 84 -4.96 13.84 8.45
N TYR A 85 -4.34 13.68 7.29
CA TYR A 85 -2.96 13.23 7.17
C TYR A 85 -1.94 14.38 7.16
N THR A 86 -2.25 15.47 6.46
CA THR A 86 -1.32 16.58 6.24
C THR A 86 -1.39 17.68 7.28
N GLY A 87 -2.51 17.81 7.97
CA GLY A 87 -2.90 19.03 8.66
C GLY A 87 -3.62 20.00 7.74
N SER A 88 -4.03 21.16 8.27
CA SER A 88 -4.76 22.22 7.55
C SER A 88 -3.91 23.44 7.21
N ASP A 89 -2.68 23.50 7.68
CA ASP A 89 -1.73 24.58 7.41
C ASP A 89 -0.80 24.20 6.25
N PRO A 90 -0.89 24.85 5.09
CA PRO A 90 -0.04 24.58 3.94
C PRO A 90 1.44 24.93 4.15
N THR A 91 1.77 25.73 5.17
CA THR A 91 3.15 26.10 5.52
C THR A 91 3.80 25.09 6.46
N HIS A 92 3.00 24.26 7.16
CA HIS A 92 3.44 23.27 8.15
C HIS A 92 2.83 21.89 7.89
N ILE A 93 3.12 21.33 6.72
CA ILE A 93 2.68 19.97 6.36
C ILE A 93 3.32 18.95 7.31
N ASN A 94 2.53 17.97 7.73
CA ASN A 94 2.95 16.87 8.61
C ASN A 94 4.27 16.21 8.13
N PRO A 95 5.41 16.46 8.80
CA PRO A 95 6.72 15.97 8.36
C PRO A 95 6.84 14.45 8.52
N VAL A 96 6.09 13.87 9.47
CA VAL A 96 6.10 12.42 9.71
C VAL A 96 5.42 11.69 8.54
N LEU A 97 4.31 12.23 7.99
CA LEU A 97 3.70 11.70 6.78
C LEU A 97 4.67 11.73 5.60
N VAL A 98 5.31 12.88 5.37
CA VAL A 98 6.28 13.06 4.28
C VAL A 98 7.40 12.03 4.39
N LYS A 99 7.95 11.83 5.60
CA LYS A 99 9.00 10.85 5.85
C LYS A 99 8.54 9.42 5.60
N LEU A 100 7.36 9.05 6.09
CA LEU A 100 6.80 7.72 5.90
C LEU A 100 6.54 7.41 4.41
N ILE A 101 6.02 8.36 3.63
CA ILE A 101 5.85 8.16 2.17
C ILE A 101 7.21 7.99 1.49
N ARG A 102 8.21 8.82 1.80
CA ARG A 102 9.55 8.71 1.23
C ARG A 102 10.25 7.40 1.56
N ASN A 103 10.04 6.85 2.75
CA ASN A 103 10.61 5.54 3.13
C ASN A 103 10.10 4.39 2.24
N LEU A 104 8.86 4.49 1.72
CA LEU A 104 8.28 3.50 0.81
C LEU A 104 8.62 3.76 -0.66
N THR A 105 9.14 4.93 -0.99
CA THR A 105 9.49 5.34 -2.36
C THR A 105 10.93 5.86 -2.46
N PRO A 106 11.94 5.10 -1.99
CA PRO A 106 13.31 5.58 -1.95
C PRO A 106 13.84 5.91 -3.35
N GLY A 107 14.45 7.09 -3.47
CA GLY A 107 15.10 7.54 -4.71
C GLY A 107 14.17 7.82 -5.89
N GLN A 108 12.87 7.97 -5.67
CA GLN A 108 11.89 8.24 -6.72
C GLN A 108 10.75 9.14 -6.25
N PRO A 109 10.11 9.90 -7.16
CA PRO A 109 8.87 10.59 -6.87
C PRO A 109 7.75 9.60 -6.51
N PRO A 110 7.04 9.77 -5.37
CA PRO A 110 5.87 8.97 -5.09
C PRO A 110 4.72 9.29 -6.06
N VAL A 111 3.87 8.30 -6.33
CA VAL A 111 2.58 8.52 -6.98
C VAL A 111 1.52 8.67 -5.90
N LEU A 112 0.76 9.76 -5.94
CA LEU A 112 -0.37 10.01 -5.07
C LEU A 112 -1.64 10.13 -5.91
N ARG A 113 -2.56 9.20 -5.75
CA ARG A 113 -3.92 9.33 -6.23
C ARG A 113 -4.76 10.02 -5.16
N ILE A 114 -5.32 11.18 -5.44
CA ILE A 114 -6.36 11.80 -4.63
C ILE A 114 -7.70 11.52 -5.30
N GLY A 115 -8.43 10.57 -4.72
CA GLY A 115 -9.58 9.95 -5.37
C GLY A 115 -10.53 9.27 -4.38
N GLY A 116 -11.00 8.06 -4.74
CA GLY A 116 -11.90 7.27 -3.92
C GLY A 116 -13.36 7.73 -4.01
N ASN A 117 -14.20 7.25 -3.09
CA ASN A 117 -15.62 7.60 -3.06
C ASN A 117 -15.86 9.11 -2.91
N SER A 118 -14.93 9.83 -2.31
CA SER A 118 -15.03 11.28 -2.14
C SER A 118 -14.81 12.06 -3.43
N THR A 119 -14.28 11.46 -4.49
CA THR A 119 -14.23 12.10 -5.82
C THR A 119 -15.62 12.51 -6.28
N ASP A 120 -16.58 11.61 -6.14
CA ASP A 120 -17.92 11.80 -6.67
C ASP A 120 -18.85 12.61 -5.76
N VAL A 121 -18.34 13.06 -4.63
CA VAL A 121 -19.00 14.03 -3.75
C VAL A 121 -18.23 15.34 -3.64
N SER A 122 -17.07 15.46 -4.29
CA SER A 122 -16.31 16.72 -4.31
C SER A 122 -17.02 17.81 -5.12
N TYR A 123 -16.80 19.06 -4.72
CA TYR A 123 -17.24 20.21 -5.50
C TYR A 123 -16.38 21.45 -5.18
N VAL A 124 -16.33 22.34 -6.15
CA VAL A 124 -15.86 23.71 -6.00
C VAL A 124 -17.00 24.66 -6.29
N THR A 125 -16.92 25.91 -5.82
CA THR A 125 -17.91 26.94 -6.08
C THR A 125 -17.45 27.81 -7.25
N GLY A 126 -18.40 28.25 -8.09
CA GLY A 126 -18.09 29.10 -9.22
C GLY A 126 -19.32 29.41 -10.09
N ARG A 127 -19.13 30.35 -11.02
CA ARG A 127 -20.20 30.73 -11.95
C ARG A 127 -20.52 29.57 -12.90
N GLY A 128 -21.79 29.23 -13.02
CA GLY A 128 -22.28 28.16 -13.92
C GLY A 128 -22.19 26.75 -13.34
N ILE A 129 -21.68 26.56 -12.12
CA ILE A 129 -21.64 25.27 -11.43
C ILE A 129 -22.98 25.02 -10.74
N LYS A 130 -23.59 23.86 -11.00
CA LYS A 130 -24.84 23.47 -10.37
C LYS A 130 -24.62 22.91 -8.97
N PRO A 131 -25.51 23.18 -7.99
CA PRO A 131 -25.47 22.52 -6.69
C PRO A 131 -25.59 21.00 -6.83
N LEU A 132 -24.85 20.26 -6.00
CA LEU A 132 -24.96 18.80 -5.94
C LEU A 132 -26.33 18.39 -5.39
N PRO A 133 -26.99 17.35 -5.98
CA PRO A 133 -28.26 16.83 -5.47
C PRO A 133 -28.09 15.97 -4.19
N TYR A 134 -26.87 15.85 -3.69
CA TYR A 134 -26.49 15.08 -2.52
C TYR A 134 -25.46 15.84 -1.68
N ARG A 135 -25.15 15.35 -0.48
CA ARG A 135 -24.13 15.96 0.40
C ARG A 135 -22.78 15.93 -0.28
N GLY A 136 -22.18 17.10 -0.45
CA GLY A 136 -20.87 17.27 -1.05
C GLY A 136 -19.75 17.51 -0.06
N TYR A 137 -18.52 17.36 -0.53
CA TYR A 137 -17.28 17.78 0.13
C TYR A 137 -16.66 18.95 -0.61
N HIS A 138 -16.63 20.10 0.03
CA HIS A 138 -16.14 21.35 -0.58
C HIS A 138 -14.60 21.35 -0.63
N LEU A 139 -14.06 21.42 -1.84
CA LEU A 139 -12.63 21.60 -2.08
C LEU A 139 -12.28 23.09 -1.92
N THR A 140 -12.08 23.51 -0.69
CA THR A 140 -11.79 24.91 -0.38
C THR A 140 -10.39 25.34 -0.86
N PRO A 141 -10.13 26.66 -1.05
CA PRO A 141 -8.79 27.16 -1.38
C PRO A 141 -7.71 26.68 -0.40
N SER A 142 -8.04 26.58 0.89
CA SER A 142 -7.13 26.05 1.90
C SER A 142 -6.85 24.54 1.71
N TRP A 143 -7.85 23.74 1.28
CA TRP A 143 -7.64 22.33 0.92
C TRP A 143 -6.70 22.21 -0.29
N MET A 144 -6.92 23.05 -1.31
CA MET A 144 -6.07 23.11 -2.50
C MET A 144 -4.61 23.47 -2.14
N ALA A 145 -4.42 24.51 -1.32
CA ALA A 145 -3.10 24.94 -0.87
C ALA A 145 -2.36 23.85 -0.09
N THR A 146 -3.07 23.14 0.80
CA THR A 146 -2.51 22.04 1.60
C THR A 146 -2.12 20.85 0.72
N THR A 147 -2.96 20.48 -0.26
CA THR A 147 -2.67 19.41 -1.22
C THR A 147 -1.46 19.77 -2.10
N GLY A 148 -1.40 21.03 -2.56
CA GLY A 148 -0.26 21.55 -3.32
C GLY A 148 1.04 21.55 -2.51
N ALA A 149 0.99 21.89 -1.22
CA ALA A 149 2.14 21.85 -0.33
C ALA A 149 2.65 20.42 -0.11
N LEU A 150 1.75 19.44 0.07
CA LEU A 150 2.12 18.03 0.15
C LEU A 150 2.81 17.57 -1.15
N ALA A 151 2.22 17.89 -2.30
CA ALA A 151 2.79 17.53 -3.60
C ALA A 151 4.20 18.11 -3.79
N ARG A 152 4.41 19.38 -3.42
CA ARG A 152 5.74 20.04 -3.46
C ARG A 152 6.74 19.36 -2.55
N GLN A 153 6.39 19.15 -1.29
CA GLN A 153 7.31 18.55 -0.32
C GLN A 153 7.74 17.14 -0.73
N LEU A 154 6.86 16.37 -1.33
CA LEU A 154 7.15 15.02 -1.79
C LEU A 154 7.83 14.97 -3.17
N GLY A 155 7.70 16.02 -3.99
CA GLY A 155 7.97 15.95 -5.41
C GLY A 155 7.05 14.94 -6.11
N ALA A 156 5.80 14.83 -5.65
CA ALA A 156 4.90 13.76 -6.03
C ALA A 156 4.36 13.92 -7.46
N ARG A 157 4.08 12.78 -8.10
CA ARG A 157 3.25 12.68 -9.30
C ARG A 157 1.81 12.44 -8.85
N MET A 158 0.89 13.29 -9.31
CA MET A 158 -0.47 13.35 -8.80
C MET A 158 -1.47 12.78 -9.81
N ILE A 159 -2.30 11.83 -9.40
CA ILE A 159 -3.51 11.43 -10.12
C ILE A 159 -4.67 12.10 -9.38
N MET A 160 -5.34 13.04 -10.05
CA MET A 160 -6.36 13.87 -9.41
C MET A 160 -7.75 13.49 -9.91
N GLY A 161 -8.61 13.07 -8.99
CA GLY A 161 -10.00 12.74 -9.30
C GLY A 161 -10.84 13.99 -9.61
N VAL A 162 -11.84 13.86 -10.50
CA VAL A 162 -12.88 14.85 -10.75
C VAL A 162 -14.26 14.20 -10.70
N ASN A 163 -15.26 14.94 -10.27
CA ASN A 163 -16.61 14.45 -10.01
C ASN A 163 -17.37 14.07 -11.30
N LEU A 164 -17.53 12.76 -11.53
CA LEU A 164 -18.40 12.24 -12.60
C LEU A 164 -19.85 12.09 -12.14
N ALA A 165 -20.09 11.79 -10.86
CA ALA A 165 -21.44 11.53 -10.35
C ALA A 165 -22.36 12.75 -10.46
N ALA A 166 -21.83 13.95 -10.36
CA ALA A 166 -22.56 15.20 -10.60
C ALA A 166 -23.07 15.33 -12.04
N ASN A 167 -22.42 14.64 -13.00
CA ASN A 167 -22.71 14.77 -14.43
C ASN A 167 -22.68 16.22 -14.90
N ASP A 168 -21.73 17.00 -14.40
CA ASP A 168 -21.52 18.40 -14.72
C ASP A 168 -20.09 18.65 -15.23
N PRO A 169 -19.90 18.75 -16.57
CA PRO A 169 -18.58 19.04 -17.14
C PRO A 169 -18.00 20.39 -16.72
N ALA A 170 -18.84 21.36 -16.32
CA ALA A 170 -18.36 22.66 -15.84
C ALA A 170 -17.75 22.53 -14.43
N LEU A 171 -18.35 21.72 -13.55
CA LEU A 171 -17.79 21.40 -12.25
C LEU A 171 -16.42 20.72 -12.39
N ALA A 172 -16.34 19.67 -13.21
CA ALA A 172 -15.08 18.94 -13.40
C ALA A 172 -13.97 19.85 -13.98
N ALA A 173 -14.31 20.73 -14.93
CA ALA A 173 -13.36 21.70 -15.47
C ALA A 173 -12.88 22.72 -14.41
N ALA A 174 -13.77 23.15 -13.52
CA ALA A 174 -13.42 24.06 -12.44
C ALA A 174 -12.51 23.39 -11.39
N GLU A 175 -12.78 22.13 -11.03
CA GLU A 175 -11.91 21.33 -10.16
C GLU A 175 -10.48 21.26 -10.72
N VAL A 176 -10.33 20.89 -12.00
CA VAL A 176 -9.01 20.85 -12.66
C VAL A 176 -8.36 22.23 -12.72
N GLY A 177 -9.14 23.28 -13.02
CA GLY A 177 -8.64 24.66 -13.00
C GLY A 177 -8.03 25.07 -11.65
N ASP A 178 -8.64 24.63 -10.56
CA ASP A 178 -8.13 24.90 -9.21
C ASP A 178 -6.94 23.99 -8.86
N TYR A 179 -6.89 22.73 -9.33
CA TYR A 179 -5.70 21.89 -9.21
C TYR A 179 -4.48 22.50 -9.91
N VAL A 180 -4.65 23.01 -11.12
CA VAL A 180 -3.56 23.65 -11.89
C VAL A 180 -2.97 24.86 -11.16
N LYS A 181 -3.81 25.63 -10.49
CA LYS A 181 -3.37 26.80 -9.70
C LYS A 181 -2.62 26.39 -8.42
N ALA A 182 -3.06 25.30 -7.78
CA ALA A 182 -2.57 24.90 -6.45
C ALA A 182 -1.36 23.96 -6.48
N LEU A 183 -1.33 23.05 -7.44
CA LEU A 183 -0.32 22.00 -7.53
C LEU A 183 0.94 22.50 -8.26
N PRO A 184 2.13 21.93 -7.96
CA PRO A 184 3.34 22.24 -8.69
C PRO A 184 3.18 21.97 -10.20
N LYS A 185 3.72 22.87 -11.02
CA LYS A 185 3.70 22.69 -12.48
C LYS A 185 4.30 21.35 -12.89
N GLY A 186 3.55 20.59 -13.69
CA GLY A 186 3.97 19.26 -14.17
C GLY A 186 3.81 18.12 -13.16
N SER A 187 3.26 18.38 -11.96
CA SER A 187 2.99 17.31 -10.99
C SER A 187 1.72 16.51 -11.27
N ILE A 188 0.75 17.05 -12.02
CA ILE A 188 -0.45 16.31 -12.43
C ILE A 188 -0.03 15.31 -13.52
N GLU A 189 0.08 14.03 -13.14
CA GLU A 189 0.38 12.93 -14.05
C GLU A 189 -0.84 12.56 -14.88
N ALA A 190 -2.02 12.55 -14.26
CA ALA A 190 -3.28 12.30 -14.93
C ALA A 190 -4.47 12.90 -14.15
N VAL A 191 -5.56 13.17 -14.88
CA VAL A 191 -6.87 13.47 -14.30
C VAL A 191 -7.72 12.19 -14.39
N GLU A 192 -8.28 11.77 -13.26
CA GLU A 192 -9.15 10.59 -13.17
C GLU A 192 -10.61 11.01 -13.11
N ILE A 193 -11.44 10.51 -14.04
CA ILE A 193 -12.85 10.93 -14.16
C ILE A 193 -13.76 9.94 -13.44
N GLY A 194 -14.23 10.33 -12.25
CA GLY A 194 -15.13 9.56 -11.40
C GLY A 194 -14.45 8.45 -10.60
N ASN A 195 -15.25 7.75 -9.78
CA ASN A 195 -14.82 6.62 -8.97
C ASN A 195 -15.87 5.51 -9.03
N GLU A 196 -15.49 4.31 -9.48
CA GLU A 196 -16.35 3.12 -9.56
C GLU A 196 -17.69 3.35 -10.30
N PRO A 197 -17.72 3.99 -11.48
CA PRO A 197 -18.97 4.34 -12.15
C PRO A 197 -19.83 3.13 -12.51
N ASN A 198 -19.25 1.95 -12.61
CA ASN A 198 -19.96 0.70 -12.89
C ASN A 198 -20.83 0.20 -11.71
N VAL A 199 -20.79 0.86 -10.57
CA VAL A 199 -21.63 0.56 -9.41
C VAL A 199 -22.51 1.73 -8.95
N TYR A 200 -22.54 2.87 -9.66
CA TYR A 200 -23.37 4.04 -9.33
C TYR A 200 -24.86 3.76 -9.19
N ASN A 201 -25.37 2.74 -9.85
CA ASN A 201 -26.76 2.32 -9.79
C ASN A 201 -27.01 1.14 -8.83
N LYS A 202 -25.99 0.66 -8.11
CA LYS A 202 -26.04 -0.54 -7.27
C LYS A 202 -25.73 -0.28 -5.81
N ILE A 203 -24.82 0.67 -5.55
CA ILE A 203 -24.34 0.96 -4.21
C ILE A 203 -24.80 2.36 -3.79
N THR A 204 -25.34 2.44 -2.58
CA THR A 204 -25.78 3.70 -1.97
C THR A 204 -24.61 4.31 -1.21
N THR A 205 -23.68 4.97 -1.91
CA THR A 205 -22.57 5.69 -1.31
C THR A 205 -22.92 7.15 -0.99
N TYR A 206 -23.93 7.69 -1.64
CA TYR A 206 -24.33 9.09 -1.54
C TYR A 206 -25.49 9.27 -0.57
N ARG A 207 -25.64 10.49 -0.06
CA ARG A 207 -26.72 10.89 0.85
C ARG A 207 -27.28 12.24 0.42
N THR A 208 -28.61 12.38 0.46
CA THR A 208 -29.27 13.71 0.32
C THR A 208 -28.86 14.65 1.47
N ALA A 209 -29.18 15.93 1.38
CA ALA A 209 -29.00 16.87 2.47
C ALA A 209 -29.65 16.39 3.78
N ALA A 210 -30.83 15.76 3.70
CA ALA A 210 -31.56 15.17 4.82
C ALA A 210 -30.97 13.83 5.33
N GLY A 211 -29.91 13.30 4.66
CA GLY A 211 -29.26 12.04 5.06
C GLY A 211 -29.84 10.77 4.45
N ALA A 212 -30.90 10.87 3.63
CA ALA A 212 -31.48 9.70 2.95
C ALA A 212 -30.51 9.10 1.91
N PRO A 213 -30.55 7.78 1.70
CA PRO A 213 -29.75 7.12 0.67
C PRO A 213 -30.03 7.70 -0.72
N PHE A 214 -28.94 7.87 -1.50
CA PHE A 214 -29.01 8.41 -2.86
C PHE A 214 -28.14 7.57 -3.80
N HIS A 215 -28.69 7.14 -4.92
CA HIS A 215 -27.94 6.51 -6.00
C HIS A 215 -27.55 7.58 -7.04
N ALA A 216 -26.27 7.62 -7.41
CA ALA A 216 -25.80 8.59 -8.41
C ALA A 216 -26.47 8.39 -9.78
N ARG A 217 -26.94 7.19 -10.08
CA ARG A 217 -27.59 6.85 -11.36
C ARG A 217 -28.79 5.92 -11.17
N ARG A 218 -29.73 5.99 -12.11
CA ARG A 218 -30.90 5.09 -12.21
C ARG A 218 -30.44 3.67 -12.51
N ARG A 219 -31.31 2.68 -12.25
CA ARG A 219 -31.05 1.24 -12.52
C ARG A 219 -30.65 0.94 -13.98
N SER A 220 -31.18 1.71 -14.95
CA SER A 220 -30.87 1.58 -16.37
C SER A 220 -29.48 2.11 -16.77
N PHE A 221 -28.73 2.71 -15.86
CA PHE A 221 -27.39 3.22 -16.17
C PHE A 221 -26.44 2.08 -16.54
N GLY A 222 -25.86 2.17 -17.71
CA GLY A 222 -24.94 1.20 -18.27
C GLY A 222 -23.78 1.87 -19.02
N TYR A 223 -22.96 1.05 -19.66
CA TYR A 223 -21.77 1.51 -20.35
C TYR A 223 -22.03 2.62 -21.40
N PRO A 224 -23.08 2.56 -22.25
CA PRO A 224 -23.32 3.63 -23.24
C PRO A 224 -23.52 5.01 -22.61
N ALA A 225 -24.31 5.08 -21.52
CA ALA A 225 -24.54 6.33 -20.81
C ALA A 225 -23.27 6.81 -20.08
N PHE A 226 -22.54 5.89 -19.46
CA PHE A 226 -21.24 6.20 -18.85
C PHE A 226 -20.28 6.79 -19.88
N ARG A 227 -20.11 6.12 -21.03
CA ARG A 227 -19.19 6.56 -22.09
C ARG A 227 -19.52 7.98 -22.57
N ALA A 228 -20.80 8.30 -22.76
CA ALA A 228 -21.22 9.63 -23.16
C ALA A 228 -20.88 10.70 -22.11
N GLN A 229 -21.15 10.41 -20.82
CA GLN A 229 -20.85 11.33 -19.72
C GLN A 229 -19.35 11.48 -19.50
N PHE A 230 -18.60 10.38 -19.54
CA PHE A 230 -17.14 10.40 -19.47
C PHE A 230 -16.54 11.24 -20.60
N GLY A 231 -17.02 11.05 -21.84
CA GLY A 231 -16.56 11.81 -23.01
C GLY A 231 -16.80 13.31 -22.86
N ALA A 232 -17.99 13.72 -22.45
CA ALA A 232 -18.34 15.12 -22.25
C ALA A 232 -17.44 15.82 -21.20
N ILE A 233 -17.06 15.11 -20.14
CA ILE A 233 -16.10 15.62 -19.16
C ILE A 233 -14.69 15.60 -19.75
N ALA A 234 -14.27 14.50 -20.38
CA ALA A 234 -12.94 14.36 -20.98
C ALA A 234 -12.65 15.48 -21.98
N ASP A 235 -13.62 15.91 -22.77
CA ASP A 235 -13.47 17.01 -23.72
C ASP A 235 -13.10 18.35 -23.05
N ARG A 236 -13.51 18.53 -21.80
CA ARG A 236 -13.16 19.70 -20.98
C ARG A 236 -11.78 19.58 -20.30
N MET A 237 -11.17 18.40 -20.33
CA MET A 237 -9.88 18.11 -19.65
C MET A 237 -8.68 18.31 -20.59
N GLN A 238 -8.82 19.01 -21.70
CA GLN A 238 -7.68 19.34 -22.56
C GLN A 238 -6.71 20.30 -21.85
N PRO A 239 -5.39 20.14 -21.97
CA PRO A 239 -4.65 19.06 -22.67
C PRO A 239 -4.23 17.88 -21.77
N PHE A 240 -4.85 17.67 -20.63
CA PHE A 240 -4.39 16.70 -19.62
C PHE A 240 -4.47 15.26 -20.11
N THR A 241 -3.49 14.47 -19.70
CA THR A 241 -3.52 13.00 -19.72
C THR A 241 -4.61 12.51 -18.78
N LEU A 242 -5.30 11.45 -19.17
CA LEU A 242 -6.38 10.87 -18.36
C LEU A 242 -5.96 9.53 -17.76
N ALA A 243 -6.48 9.27 -16.57
CA ALA A 243 -6.58 7.96 -15.94
C ALA A 243 -8.05 7.53 -15.89
N GLY A 244 -8.30 6.24 -15.98
CA GLY A 244 -9.67 5.74 -15.89
C GLY A 244 -9.85 4.38 -16.58
N PRO A 245 -11.03 3.78 -16.39
CA PRO A 245 -12.26 4.36 -15.82
C PRO A 245 -12.51 4.09 -14.32
N ALA A 246 -11.49 3.76 -13.53
CA ALA A 246 -11.59 3.53 -12.07
C ALA A 246 -12.69 2.51 -11.70
N LEU A 247 -12.71 1.34 -12.37
CA LEU A 247 -13.80 0.37 -12.20
C LEU A 247 -13.62 -0.51 -10.97
N ALA A 248 -14.68 -0.69 -10.18
CA ALA A 248 -14.74 -1.77 -9.20
C ALA A 248 -14.82 -3.13 -9.93
N ILE A 249 -13.81 -4.00 -9.74
CA ILE A 249 -13.79 -5.30 -10.38
C ILE A 249 -13.88 -6.47 -9.38
N GLY A 250 -14.47 -7.57 -9.85
CA GLY A 250 -14.68 -8.78 -9.05
C GLY A 250 -13.51 -9.77 -9.11
N PRO A 251 -13.61 -10.89 -8.37
CA PRO A 251 -12.57 -11.89 -8.26
C PRO A 251 -12.46 -12.83 -9.47
N VAL A 252 -13.48 -12.89 -10.31
CA VAL A 252 -13.52 -13.85 -11.44
C VAL A 252 -12.87 -13.23 -12.66
N PRO A 253 -11.80 -13.83 -13.21
CA PRO A 253 -11.14 -13.33 -14.40
C PRO A 253 -12.12 -13.16 -15.57
N GLY A 254 -12.06 -12.01 -16.24
CA GLY A 254 -12.91 -11.72 -17.38
C GLY A 254 -14.41 -11.57 -17.09
N ARG A 255 -14.83 -11.64 -15.83
CA ARG A 255 -16.17 -11.27 -15.38
C ARG A 255 -16.13 -9.92 -14.68
N GLY A 256 -17.14 -9.13 -14.91
CA GLY A 256 -17.30 -7.82 -14.31
C GLY A 256 -18.03 -6.87 -15.25
N SER A 257 -18.56 -5.82 -14.66
CA SER A 257 -19.23 -4.78 -15.44
C SER A 257 -18.21 -4.14 -16.39
N TRP A 258 -18.57 -4.11 -17.67
CA TRP A 258 -17.87 -3.40 -18.73
C TRP A 258 -16.50 -3.94 -19.15
N VAL A 259 -16.08 -5.13 -18.72
CA VAL A 259 -14.81 -5.73 -19.17
C VAL A 259 -14.73 -5.91 -20.70
N ASN A 260 -15.87 -6.19 -21.35
CA ASN A 260 -15.94 -6.36 -22.79
C ASN A 260 -16.00 -5.04 -23.57
N THR A 261 -16.23 -3.93 -22.87
CA THR A 261 -16.46 -2.61 -23.48
C THR A 261 -15.37 -1.58 -23.12
N VAL A 262 -14.56 -1.85 -22.09
CA VAL A 262 -13.51 -0.91 -21.68
C VAL A 262 -12.48 -0.67 -22.78
N GLY A 263 -12.22 -1.65 -23.64
CA GLY A 263 -11.37 -1.50 -24.82
C GLY A 263 -11.90 -0.45 -25.81
N ASP A 264 -13.23 -0.36 -26.01
CA ASP A 264 -13.85 0.71 -26.79
C ASP A 264 -13.65 2.09 -26.15
N LEU A 265 -13.72 2.19 -24.84
CA LEU A 265 -13.41 3.45 -24.14
C LEU A 265 -11.97 3.90 -24.39
N LEU A 266 -10.99 3.01 -24.24
CA LEU A 266 -9.58 3.32 -24.45
C LEU A 266 -9.29 3.75 -25.89
N HIS A 267 -9.96 3.10 -26.87
CA HIS A 267 -9.85 3.46 -28.29
C HIS A 267 -10.41 4.87 -28.56
N ARG A 268 -11.59 5.19 -28.00
CA ARG A 268 -12.26 6.50 -28.19
C ARG A 268 -11.64 7.63 -27.40
N GLN A 269 -10.92 7.31 -26.31
CA GLN A 269 -10.28 8.28 -25.43
C GLN A 269 -8.76 8.08 -25.44
N PRO A 270 -8.07 8.46 -26.51
CA PRO A 270 -6.64 8.21 -26.68
C PRO A 270 -5.77 8.89 -25.62
N ARG A 271 -6.28 9.89 -24.92
CA ARG A 271 -5.60 10.55 -23.78
C ARG A 271 -5.58 9.72 -22.50
N ILE A 272 -6.37 8.64 -22.39
CA ILE A 272 -6.22 7.68 -21.30
C ILE A 272 -4.90 6.94 -21.51
N SER A 273 -3.85 7.34 -20.81
CA SER A 273 -2.55 6.66 -20.81
C SER A 273 -2.49 5.53 -19.77
N MET A 274 -3.35 5.59 -18.79
CA MET A 274 -3.39 4.71 -17.64
C MET A 274 -4.82 4.19 -17.45
N MET A 275 -5.03 2.90 -17.77
CA MET A 275 -6.28 2.23 -17.45
C MET A 275 -6.29 1.90 -15.96
N THR A 276 -7.36 2.29 -15.25
CA THR A 276 -7.46 2.14 -13.80
C THR A 276 -8.61 1.21 -13.40
N VAL A 277 -8.33 0.37 -12.39
CA VAL A 277 -9.29 -0.55 -11.79
C VAL A 277 -9.04 -0.69 -10.28
N HIS A 278 -10.10 -0.96 -9.52
CA HIS A 278 -10.05 -1.22 -8.08
C HIS A 278 -10.27 -2.70 -7.79
N ARG A 279 -9.43 -3.28 -6.95
CA ARG A 279 -9.56 -4.70 -6.62
C ARG A 279 -9.09 -5.01 -5.20
N TYR A 280 -10.01 -5.46 -4.38
CA TYR A 280 -9.74 -5.97 -3.03
C TYR A 280 -9.90 -7.50 -3.02
N PRO A 281 -8.97 -8.26 -2.42
CA PRO A 281 -9.12 -9.72 -2.35
C PRO A 281 -10.30 -10.14 -1.48
N LEU A 282 -10.47 -9.47 -0.33
CA LEU A 282 -11.53 -9.75 0.62
C LEU A 282 -12.46 -8.55 0.76
N ARG A 283 -13.63 -8.76 1.36
CA ARG A 283 -14.60 -7.68 1.59
C ARG A 283 -15.40 -7.91 2.88
N ASN A 284 -15.67 -6.82 3.58
CA ASN A 284 -16.39 -6.83 4.86
C ASN A 284 -17.90 -6.59 4.70
N CYS A 285 -18.38 -6.35 3.48
CA CYS A 285 -19.77 -6.11 3.16
C CYS A 285 -20.25 -7.01 2.02
N TYR A 286 -21.52 -7.36 2.04
CA TYR A 286 -22.22 -8.10 0.98
C TYR A 286 -21.60 -9.49 0.66
N VAL A 287 -21.00 -10.15 1.65
CA VAL A 287 -20.49 -11.53 1.52
C VAL A 287 -20.91 -12.40 2.71
N PRO A 288 -21.37 -13.63 2.46
CA PRO A 288 -21.66 -14.57 3.55
C PRO A 288 -20.36 -15.11 4.18
N PRO A 289 -20.40 -15.54 5.47
CA PRO A 289 -19.22 -16.05 6.18
C PRO A 289 -18.50 -17.22 5.51
N ARG A 290 -19.19 -18.05 4.74
CA ARG A 290 -18.62 -19.19 3.98
C ARG A 290 -17.94 -18.78 2.66
N SER A 291 -18.03 -17.53 2.26
CA SER A 291 -17.37 -17.05 1.03
C SER A 291 -15.85 -17.02 1.21
N PRO A 292 -15.05 -17.40 0.20
CA PRO A 292 -13.60 -17.20 0.22
C PRO A 292 -13.22 -15.72 0.30
N GLN A 293 -14.14 -14.80 -0.02
CA GLN A 293 -13.96 -13.35 0.16
C GLN A 293 -14.24 -12.87 1.58
N TYR A 294 -14.79 -13.73 2.47
CA TYR A 294 -15.07 -13.32 3.85
C TYR A 294 -13.76 -13.04 4.59
N PRO A 295 -13.64 -11.92 5.31
CA PRO A 295 -12.38 -11.46 5.86
C PRO A 295 -12.00 -12.22 7.13
N THR A 296 -11.08 -13.17 6.98
CA THR A 296 -10.36 -13.86 8.06
C THR A 296 -8.87 -13.78 7.80
N ILE A 297 -8.04 -13.98 8.83
CA ILE A 297 -6.57 -14.08 8.68
C ILE A 297 -6.21 -15.27 7.78
N ALA A 298 -6.91 -16.39 7.91
CA ALA A 298 -6.68 -17.57 7.08
C ALA A 298 -6.90 -17.23 5.60
N HIS A 299 -8.03 -16.61 5.25
CA HIS A 299 -8.31 -16.20 3.87
C HIS A 299 -7.35 -15.13 3.36
N LEU A 300 -6.89 -14.21 4.23
CA LEU A 300 -5.92 -13.18 3.83
C LEU A 300 -4.54 -13.78 3.51
N LEU A 301 -4.13 -14.85 4.20
CA LEU A 301 -2.88 -15.55 3.97
C LEU A 301 -2.97 -16.67 2.93
N ASP A 302 -4.17 -16.97 2.44
CA ASP A 302 -4.40 -17.97 1.39
C ASP A 302 -3.97 -17.47 0.00
N SER A 303 -3.79 -18.41 -0.93
CA SER A 303 -3.50 -18.13 -2.33
C SER A 303 -4.61 -17.32 -3.02
N TYR A 304 -5.84 -17.43 -2.54
CA TYR A 304 -6.97 -16.65 -3.04
C TYR A 304 -6.72 -15.14 -2.93
N ALA A 305 -6.15 -14.67 -1.83
CA ALA A 305 -5.87 -13.25 -1.62
C ALA A 305 -4.60 -12.75 -2.33
N THR A 306 -3.82 -13.62 -2.94
CA THR A 306 -2.56 -13.28 -3.63
C THR A 306 -2.55 -13.77 -5.09
N VAL A 307 -2.54 -15.09 -5.32
CA VAL A 307 -2.49 -15.67 -6.67
C VAL A 307 -3.76 -15.36 -7.44
N SER A 308 -4.95 -15.69 -6.88
CA SER A 308 -6.22 -15.42 -7.56
C SER A 308 -6.52 -13.92 -7.68
N LEU A 309 -5.98 -13.09 -6.78
CA LEU A 309 -6.01 -11.63 -6.93
C LEU A 309 -5.30 -11.22 -8.23
N ALA A 310 -4.08 -11.68 -8.45
CA ALA A 310 -3.30 -11.39 -9.65
C ALA A 310 -3.95 -11.96 -10.92
N ASP A 311 -4.44 -13.21 -10.86
CA ASP A 311 -5.10 -13.88 -11.98
C ASP A 311 -6.38 -13.14 -12.41
N SER A 312 -7.12 -12.54 -11.47
CA SER A 312 -8.33 -11.77 -11.76
C SER A 312 -8.08 -10.55 -12.67
N LEU A 313 -6.83 -10.09 -12.75
CA LEU A 313 -6.43 -8.92 -13.55
C LEU A 313 -5.92 -9.29 -14.95
N THR A 314 -5.68 -10.56 -15.27
CA THR A 314 -5.02 -11.00 -16.52
C THR A 314 -5.69 -10.41 -17.77
N ARG A 315 -7.03 -10.44 -17.82
CA ARG A 315 -7.78 -9.89 -18.97
C ARG A 315 -7.68 -8.36 -19.04
N TRP A 316 -7.71 -7.68 -17.90
CA TRP A 316 -7.60 -6.23 -17.82
C TRP A 316 -6.20 -5.76 -18.26
N ILE A 317 -5.16 -6.47 -17.84
CA ILE A 317 -3.77 -6.26 -18.28
C ILE A 317 -3.68 -6.44 -19.80
N ALA A 318 -4.24 -7.52 -20.35
CA ALA A 318 -4.21 -7.79 -21.79
C ALA A 318 -4.93 -6.68 -22.59
N ILE A 319 -6.06 -6.17 -22.12
CA ILE A 319 -6.79 -5.07 -22.75
C ILE A 319 -5.96 -3.77 -22.73
N ALA A 320 -5.40 -3.41 -21.59
CA ALA A 320 -4.59 -2.21 -21.45
C ALA A 320 -3.33 -2.27 -22.34
N HIS A 321 -2.55 -3.34 -22.20
CA HIS A 321 -1.30 -3.50 -22.94
C HIS A 321 -1.53 -3.68 -24.44
N GLY A 322 -2.62 -4.34 -24.85
CA GLY A 322 -3.00 -4.46 -26.27
C GLY A 322 -3.28 -3.13 -26.95
N GLN A 323 -3.53 -2.09 -26.18
CA GLN A 323 -3.70 -0.72 -26.67
C GLN A 323 -2.57 0.23 -26.23
N HIS A 324 -1.42 -0.32 -25.83
CA HIS A 324 -0.25 0.44 -25.38
C HIS A 324 -0.54 1.37 -24.19
N ARG A 325 -1.45 0.94 -23.28
CA ARG A 325 -1.77 1.64 -22.04
C ARG A 325 -1.19 0.89 -20.84
N GLN A 326 -0.90 1.63 -19.77
CA GLN A 326 -0.57 1.02 -18.49
C GLN A 326 -1.84 0.49 -17.83
N LEU A 327 -1.74 -0.61 -17.08
CA LEU A 327 -2.77 -0.97 -16.10
C LEU A 327 -2.31 -0.58 -14.71
N ARG A 328 -3.06 0.30 -14.06
CA ARG A 328 -2.84 0.65 -12.67
C ARG A 328 -4.00 0.15 -11.78
N LEU A 329 -3.64 -0.56 -10.74
CA LEU A 329 -4.57 -0.91 -9.66
C LEU A 329 -4.57 0.25 -8.68
N ASP A 330 -5.30 1.30 -9.00
CA ASP A 330 -5.23 2.59 -8.33
C ASP A 330 -6.01 2.66 -7.01
N GLU A 331 -6.68 1.55 -6.67
CA GLU A 331 -7.21 1.32 -5.33
C GLU A 331 -7.11 -0.16 -4.94
N LEU A 332 -6.22 -0.45 -4.01
CA LEU A 332 -6.01 -1.78 -3.43
C LEU A 332 -5.81 -1.68 -1.92
N ASN A 333 -6.42 -2.56 -1.16
CA ASN A 333 -6.00 -2.92 0.20
C ASN A 333 -6.54 -4.33 0.55
N SER A 334 -6.28 -4.80 1.77
CA SER A 334 -6.59 -6.18 2.20
C SER A 334 -8.08 -6.54 2.15
N VAL A 335 -8.97 -5.65 2.60
CA VAL A 335 -10.41 -5.90 2.75
C VAL A 335 -11.20 -4.66 2.34
N ALA A 336 -12.06 -4.77 1.34
CA ALA A 336 -12.98 -3.69 0.95
C ALA A 336 -13.97 -3.32 2.06
N CYS A 337 -14.64 -2.19 1.92
CA CYS A 337 -15.62 -1.65 2.87
C CYS A 337 -14.98 -1.33 4.23
N ARG A 338 -13.96 -0.47 4.22
CA ARG A 338 -13.23 0.08 5.39
C ARG A 338 -12.37 -0.94 6.16
N GLY A 339 -12.06 -2.10 5.56
CA GLY A 339 -11.27 -3.13 6.21
C GLY A 339 -12.07 -3.94 7.24
N LYS A 340 -11.37 -4.85 7.91
CA LYS A 340 -11.90 -5.67 9.02
C LYS A 340 -10.93 -5.61 10.18
N ALA A 341 -11.37 -5.09 11.33
CA ALA A 341 -10.60 -5.14 12.57
C ALA A 341 -10.28 -6.60 12.94
N GLY A 342 -9.05 -6.86 13.40
CA GLY A 342 -8.53 -8.19 13.64
C GLY A 342 -8.10 -8.96 12.39
N VAL A 343 -8.13 -8.32 11.20
CA VAL A 343 -7.63 -8.86 9.93
C VAL A 343 -6.75 -7.84 9.23
N SER A 344 -7.33 -6.71 8.81
CA SER A 344 -6.61 -5.66 8.05
C SER A 344 -5.56 -4.92 8.88
N ASP A 345 -5.80 -4.79 10.19
CA ASP A 345 -4.94 -4.10 11.16
C ASP A 345 -3.94 -5.03 11.86
N THR A 346 -3.74 -6.25 11.33
CA THR A 346 -2.84 -7.25 11.92
C THR A 346 -1.60 -7.50 11.07
N PHE A 347 -0.60 -8.17 11.64
CA PHE A 347 0.63 -8.55 10.93
C PHE A 347 0.39 -9.44 9.70
N ALA A 348 -0.73 -10.21 9.68
CA ALA A 348 -1.14 -10.93 8.48
C ALA A 348 -1.27 -10.01 7.26
N SER A 349 -1.68 -8.75 7.44
CA SER A 349 -1.77 -7.78 6.35
C SER A 349 -0.41 -7.37 5.78
N ALA A 350 0.66 -7.38 6.60
CA ALA A 350 2.02 -7.13 6.13
C ALA A 350 2.54 -8.28 5.25
N LEU A 351 2.34 -9.52 5.69
CA LEU A 351 2.71 -10.71 4.92
C LEU A 351 1.93 -10.78 3.60
N TRP A 352 0.62 -10.51 3.66
CA TRP A 352 -0.23 -10.43 2.48
C TRP A 352 0.23 -9.35 1.51
N ALA A 353 0.47 -8.13 1.98
CA ALA A 353 0.83 -7.01 1.11
C ALA A 353 2.13 -7.29 0.34
N THR A 354 3.16 -7.83 1.03
CA THR A 354 4.42 -8.22 0.38
C THR A 354 4.16 -9.25 -0.71
N ASP A 355 3.41 -10.32 -0.42
CA ASP A 355 3.16 -11.42 -1.36
C ASP A 355 2.28 -10.96 -2.55
N ALA A 356 1.23 -10.19 -2.28
CA ALA A 356 0.32 -9.65 -3.28
C ALA A 356 1.04 -8.71 -4.27
N LEU A 357 1.87 -7.79 -3.77
CA LEU A 357 2.61 -6.84 -4.61
C LEU A 357 3.55 -7.56 -5.58
N PHE A 358 4.26 -8.59 -5.13
CA PHE A 358 5.07 -9.43 -6.03
C PHE A 358 4.22 -10.19 -7.04
N GLY A 359 3.09 -10.75 -6.63
CA GLY A 359 2.16 -11.44 -7.51
C GLY A 359 1.64 -10.55 -8.63
N LEU A 360 1.24 -9.33 -8.27
CA LEU A 360 0.73 -8.31 -9.19
C LEU A 360 1.80 -7.80 -10.15
N ALA A 361 3.02 -7.55 -9.65
CA ALA A 361 4.16 -7.17 -10.51
C ALA A 361 4.49 -8.30 -11.51
N ARG A 362 4.47 -9.56 -11.08
CA ARG A 362 4.69 -10.72 -11.95
C ARG A 362 3.59 -10.85 -13.01
N ALA A 363 2.34 -10.55 -12.67
CA ALA A 363 1.21 -10.62 -13.60
C ALA A 363 1.26 -9.54 -14.68
N GLY A 364 2.03 -8.45 -14.47
CA GLY A 364 2.17 -7.36 -15.43
C GLY A 364 1.37 -6.10 -15.08
N VAL A 365 0.92 -5.94 -13.84
CA VAL A 365 0.39 -4.67 -13.35
C VAL A 365 1.50 -3.63 -13.37
N ASP A 366 1.23 -2.44 -13.90
CA ASP A 366 2.23 -1.37 -14.09
C ASP A 366 2.37 -0.46 -12.86
N GLY A 367 1.36 -0.41 -12.01
CA GLY A 367 1.37 0.36 -10.78
C GLY A 367 0.22 0.01 -9.84
N ILE A 368 0.41 0.31 -8.57
CA ILE A 368 -0.56 0.02 -7.51
C ILE A 368 -0.60 1.20 -6.54
N ASP A 369 -1.79 1.72 -6.23
CA ASP A 369 -1.97 2.71 -5.18
C ASP A 369 -2.63 2.03 -3.96
N MET A 370 -1.87 1.96 -2.88
CA MET A 370 -2.37 1.44 -1.61
C MET A 370 -3.37 2.43 -1.02
N HIS A 371 -4.64 2.02 -1.00
CA HIS A 371 -5.70 2.87 -0.48
C HIS A 371 -5.62 2.99 1.03
N THR A 372 -5.66 4.20 1.55
CA THR A 372 -5.65 4.50 2.98
C THR A 372 -6.63 5.61 3.30
N LEU A 373 -7.39 5.41 4.37
CA LEU A 373 -8.38 6.36 4.86
C LEU A 373 -8.32 6.37 6.39
N PRO A 374 -8.33 7.55 7.03
CA PRO A 374 -8.41 7.66 8.49
C PRO A 374 -9.56 6.84 9.08
N ASP A 375 -9.35 6.31 10.27
CA ASP A 375 -10.35 5.54 11.04
C ASP A 375 -10.89 4.29 10.33
N THR A 376 -10.05 3.69 9.49
CA THR A 376 -10.33 2.39 8.87
C THR A 376 -9.37 1.32 9.35
N ALA A 377 -9.81 0.06 9.33
CA ALA A 377 -8.95 -1.04 9.76
C ALA A 377 -7.76 -1.28 8.81
N TYR A 378 -7.84 -0.85 7.56
CA TYR A 378 -6.77 -1.00 6.57
C TYR A 378 -5.85 0.23 6.44
N GLN A 379 -6.03 1.28 7.26
CA GLN A 379 -5.15 2.46 7.18
C GLN A 379 -3.67 2.08 7.33
N LEU A 380 -2.79 2.77 6.59
CA LEU A 380 -1.34 2.53 6.65
C LEU A 380 -0.72 3.14 7.90
N PHE A 381 -1.28 4.24 8.35
CA PHE A 381 -0.85 5.03 9.49
C PHE A 381 -2.04 5.82 10.06
N ALA A 382 -2.01 6.10 11.35
CA ALA A 382 -2.91 7.04 12.00
C ALA A 382 -2.08 8.18 12.60
N PHE A 383 -2.52 9.42 12.42
CA PHE A 383 -1.81 10.58 12.93
C PHE A 383 -2.58 11.24 14.08
N SER A 384 -1.82 11.80 15.01
CA SER A 384 -2.30 12.76 16.00
C SER A 384 -1.38 13.99 15.99
N HIS A 385 -1.96 15.16 16.27
CA HIS A 385 -1.22 16.42 16.40
C HIS A 385 -1.51 16.99 17.78
N ARG A 386 -0.53 16.95 18.68
CA ARG A 386 -0.67 17.37 20.08
C ARG A 386 0.53 18.22 20.48
N GLY A 387 0.26 19.36 21.13
CA GLY A 387 1.32 20.27 21.57
C GLY A 387 2.25 20.72 20.45
N GLY A 388 1.71 20.98 19.25
CA GLY A 388 2.48 21.38 18.07
C GLY A 388 3.32 20.26 17.42
N ARG A 389 3.19 19.01 17.89
CA ARG A 389 3.97 17.89 17.37
C ARG A 389 3.09 16.82 16.73
N TRP A 390 3.51 16.36 15.55
CA TRP A 390 2.91 15.23 14.87
C TRP A 390 3.43 13.91 15.41
N GLN A 391 2.53 12.95 15.57
CA GLN A 391 2.84 11.57 15.94
C GLN A 391 2.12 10.63 14.98
N ALA A 392 2.74 9.51 14.64
CA ALA A 392 2.16 8.49 13.78
C ALA A 392 2.18 7.12 14.46
N GLN A 393 1.05 6.45 14.45
CA GLN A 393 0.97 5.00 14.66
C GLN A 393 1.12 4.32 13.30
N VAL A 394 2.25 3.67 13.06
CA VAL A 394 2.51 2.95 11.83
C VAL A 394 1.90 1.56 11.90
N ARG A 395 0.99 1.25 10.97
CA ARG A 395 0.23 0.00 10.99
C ARG A 395 1.04 -1.17 10.41
N PRO A 396 0.73 -2.42 10.80
CA PRO A 396 1.49 -3.60 10.35
C PRO A 396 1.66 -3.70 8.83
N VAL A 397 0.62 -3.41 8.05
CA VAL A 397 0.66 -3.46 6.57
C VAL A 397 1.79 -2.62 5.98
N TYR A 398 2.13 -1.49 6.59
CA TYR A 398 3.19 -0.60 6.15
C TYR A 398 4.56 -1.30 6.10
N TYR A 399 4.88 -2.16 7.07
CA TYR A 399 6.14 -2.93 7.09
C TYR A 399 6.23 -3.90 5.90
N GLY A 400 5.10 -4.47 5.47
CA GLY A 400 5.05 -5.31 4.28
C GLY A 400 5.32 -4.52 2.99
N LEU A 401 4.81 -3.29 2.89
CA LEU A 401 5.12 -2.37 1.80
C LEU A 401 6.59 -1.99 1.79
N GLN A 402 7.18 -1.75 2.96
CA GLN A 402 8.59 -1.40 3.10
C GLN A 402 9.50 -2.56 2.70
N LEU A 403 9.17 -3.80 3.10
CA LEU A 403 9.89 -4.99 2.67
C LEU A 403 9.85 -5.16 1.14
N PHE A 404 8.68 -4.94 0.52
CA PHE A 404 8.56 -4.97 -0.94
C PHE A 404 9.43 -3.88 -1.60
N ALA A 405 9.39 -2.64 -1.11
CA ALA A 405 10.16 -1.52 -1.66
C ALA A 405 11.68 -1.78 -1.61
N GLN A 406 12.17 -2.42 -0.56
CA GLN A 406 13.57 -2.84 -0.43
C GLN A 406 13.92 -3.99 -1.39
N ALA A 407 13.03 -4.97 -1.51
CA ALA A 407 13.27 -6.18 -2.30
C ALA A 407 13.08 -5.97 -3.81
N ALA A 408 12.25 -5.00 -4.20
CA ALA A 408 11.91 -4.73 -5.61
C ALA A 408 12.05 -3.22 -5.94
N PRO A 409 13.26 -2.63 -5.83
CA PRO A 409 13.46 -1.23 -6.16
C PRO A 409 13.17 -0.94 -7.64
N PRO A 410 12.97 0.33 -8.03
CA PRO A 410 12.72 0.71 -9.42
C PRO A 410 13.76 0.17 -10.38
N GLY A 411 13.29 -0.47 -11.46
CA GLY A 411 14.12 -1.15 -12.46
C GLY A 411 14.54 -2.57 -12.08
N ALA A 412 14.19 -3.05 -10.89
CA ALA A 412 14.42 -4.44 -10.54
C ALA A 412 13.61 -5.38 -11.46
N ARG A 413 14.21 -6.49 -11.86
CA ARG A 413 13.55 -7.54 -12.64
C ARG A 413 13.21 -8.71 -11.74
N LEU A 414 11.97 -9.16 -11.77
CA LEU A 414 11.59 -10.42 -11.12
C LEU A 414 12.30 -11.57 -11.83
N LEU A 415 12.82 -12.51 -11.05
CA LEU A 415 13.47 -13.72 -11.56
C LEU A 415 12.53 -14.92 -11.43
N ARG A 416 12.65 -15.87 -12.35
CA ARG A 416 11.89 -17.13 -12.24
C ARG A 416 12.37 -17.92 -11.02
N VAL A 417 11.43 -18.29 -10.17
CA VAL A 417 11.63 -19.16 -9.00
C VAL A 417 10.90 -20.47 -9.25
N SER A 418 11.62 -21.59 -9.15
CA SER A 418 11.08 -22.94 -9.21
C SER A 418 11.19 -23.60 -7.84
N ARG A 419 10.10 -24.14 -7.32
CA ARG A 419 10.05 -24.85 -6.03
C ARG A 419 10.05 -26.35 -6.25
N HIS A 420 10.78 -27.06 -5.42
CA HIS A 420 10.75 -28.51 -5.32
C HIS A 420 10.02 -28.88 -4.03
N GLY A 421 8.88 -29.55 -4.15
CA GLY A 421 7.95 -29.83 -3.06
C GLY A 421 6.77 -28.85 -2.99
N ALA A 422 5.62 -29.36 -2.57
CA ALA A 422 4.40 -28.55 -2.39
C ALA A 422 4.32 -28.03 -0.95
N ASP A 423 4.39 -26.73 -0.79
CA ASP A 423 4.06 -26.06 0.48
C ASP A 423 3.25 -24.79 0.18
N ALA A 424 1.93 -24.91 0.34
CA ALA A 424 0.99 -23.83 0.07
C ALA A 424 1.18 -22.63 1.02
N GLY A 425 1.77 -22.84 2.19
CA GLY A 425 2.00 -21.79 3.18
C GLY A 425 3.33 -21.06 3.03
N LEU A 426 4.08 -21.27 1.93
CA LEU A 426 5.35 -20.58 1.65
C LEU A 426 5.30 -19.89 0.29
N SER A 427 5.58 -18.60 0.26
CA SER A 427 5.87 -17.85 -0.98
C SER A 427 7.34 -17.49 -1.04
N VAL A 428 7.96 -17.65 -2.20
CA VAL A 428 9.34 -17.23 -2.44
C VAL A 428 9.40 -16.41 -3.72
N TRP A 429 9.96 -15.21 -3.61
CA TRP A 429 10.15 -14.27 -4.69
C TRP A 429 11.62 -13.93 -4.85
N ALA A 430 12.04 -13.63 -6.05
CA ALA A 430 13.41 -13.21 -6.29
C ALA A 430 13.43 -12.06 -7.30
N THR A 431 14.32 -11.09 -7.06
CA THR A 431 14.57 -9.97 -7.97
C THR A 431 16.06 -9.79 -8.22
N ARG A 432 16.39 -9.13 -9.33
CA ARG A 432 17.71 -8.55 -9.57
C ARG A 432 17.56 -7.06 -9.80
N GLY A 433 18.19 -6.27 -8.93
CA GLY A 433 18.22 -4.82 -9.04
C GLY A 433 19.18 -4.32 -10.15
N ARG A 434 19.14 -3.00 -10.41
CA ARG A 434 20.14 -2.32 -11.28
C ARG A 434 21.54 -2.36 -10.66
N ASP A 435 21.63 -2.50 -9.36
CA ASP A 435 22.85 -2.73 -8.58
C ASP A 435 23.41 -4.16 -8.71
N HIS A 436 22.85 -4.95 -9.62
CA HIS A 436 23.17 -6.37 -9.89
C HIS A 436 22.94 -7.33 -8.71
N ARG A 437 22.54 -6.84 -7.53
CA ARG A 437 22.24 -7.67 -6.37
C ARG A 437 21.02 -8.53 -6.60
N VAL A 438 21.12 -9.79 -6.18
CA VAL A 438 19.98 -10.71 -6.13
C VAL A 438 19.34 -10.64 -4.76
N ARG A 439 18.04 -10.36 -4.73
CA ARG A 439 17.22 -10.29 -3.53
C ARG A 439 16.22 -11.42 -3.54
N VAL A 440 16.17 -12.18 -2.46
CA VAL A 440 15.22 -13.29 -2.31
C VAL A 440 14.37 -13.04 -1.09
N VAL A 441 13.04 -13.00 -1.28
CA VAL A 441 12.06 -12.87 -0.21
C VAL A 441 11.37 -14.20 0.01
N ALA A 442 11.51 -14.76 1.21
CA ALA A 442 10.77 -15.93 1.66
C ALA A 442 9.68 -15.48 2.66
N ILE A 443 8.42 -15.81 2.39
CA ILE A 443 7.26 -15.42 3.21
C ILE A 443 6.61 -16.70 3.72
N ASN A 444 6.75 -16.97 5.01
CA ASN A 444 6.10 -18.10 5.67
C ASN A 444 4.72 -17.66 6.21
N LYS A 445 3.67 -18.09 5.55
CA LYS A 445 2.27 -17.81 5.90
C LYS A 445 1.68 -18.83 6.89
N SER A 446 2.40 -19.89 7.22
CA SER A 446 2.01 -20.80 8.31
C SER A 446 2.02 -20.06 9.64
N GLN A 447 0.95 -20.15 10.39
CA GLN A 447 0.84 -19.48 11.70
C GLN A 447 1.52 -20.24 12.83
N THR A 448 1.93 -21.51 12.59
CA THR A 448 2.42 -22.41 13.65
C THR A 448 3.75 -23.08 13.32
N ARG A 449 4.14 -23.21 12.05
CA ARG A 449 5.31 -23.97 11.65
C ARG A 449 6.41 -23.06 11.11
N ARG A 450 7.61 -23.20 11.66
CA ARG A 450 8.86 -22.70 11.07
C ARG A 450 9.16 -23.48 9.79
N LYS A 451 9.93 -22.90 8.88
CA LYS A 451 10.38 -23.57 7.65
C LYS A 451 11.84 -23.27 7.38
N THR A 452 12.54 -24.27 6.89
CA THR A 452 13.89 -24.12 6.34
C THR A 452 13.79 -24.00 4.82
N VAL A 453 14.30 -22.90 4.26
CA VAL A 453 14.25 -22.60 2.82
C VAL A 453 15.67 -22.59 2.27
N THR A 454 16.03 -23.60 1.47
CA THR A 454 17.32 -23.65 0.78
C THR A 454 17.16 -23.09 -0.63
N VAL A 455 17.81 -21.97 -0.89
CA VAL A 455 17.72 -21.22 -2.16
C VAL A 455 18.98 -21.46 -2.98
N ARG A 456 18.85 -22.12 -4.13
CA ARG A 456 19.90 -22.16 -5.15
C ARG A 456 19.88 -20.85 -5.93
N LEU A 457 20.94 -20.09 -5.84
CA LEU A 457 21.12 -18.80 -6.50
C LEU A 457 21.38 -18.95 -8.01
N PRO A 458 21.09 -17.91 -8.82
CA PRO A 458 21.47 -17.89 -10.23
C PRO A 458 22.98 -18.11 -10.41
N ALA A 459 23.39 -18.89 -11.40
CA ALA A 459 24.80 -19.08 -11.72
C ALA A 459 25.49 -17.72 -11.96
N GLY A 460 26.73 -17.55 -11.44
CA GLY A 460 27.50 -16.28 -11.54
C GLY A 460 26.98 -15.17 -10.62
N THR A 461 26.14 -15.45 -9.62
CA THR A 461 25.92 -14.53 -8.51
C THR A 461 27.19 -14.48 -7.66
N PRO A 462 27.77 -13.29 -7.34
CA PRO A 462 28.90 -13.19 -6.43
C PRO A 462 28.52 -13.80 -5.06
N THR A 463 29.33 -14.72 -4.54
CA THR A 463 28.83 -15.65 -3.52
C THR A 463 29.75 -15.80 -2.31
N ALA A 464 30.14 -14.71 -1.66
CA ALA A 464 30.83 -14.85 -0.35
C ALA A 464 29.82 -14.93 0.81
N SER A 465 28.83 -14.06 0.84
CA SER A 465 27.84 -14.01 1.92
C SER A 465 26.52 -13.37 1.45
N ALA A 466 25.45 -13.62 2.19
CA ALA A 466 24.17 -12.93 2.07
C ALA A 466 23.89 -12.15 3.35
N THR A 467 23.31 -10.97 3.22
CA THR A 467 22.67 -10.30 4.34
C THR A 467 21.21 -10.69 4.40
N VAL A 468 20.68 -10.94 5.60
CA VAL A 468 19.27 -11.33 5.81
C VAL A 468 18.61 -10.34 6.74
N GLU A 469 17.58 -9.67 6.24
CA GLU A 469 16.70 -8.79 7.02
C GLU A 469 15.36 -9.50 7.26
N ARG A 470 14.86 -9.45 8.49
CA ARG A 470 13.65 -10.18 8.86
C ARG A 470 12.48 -9.27 9.18
N MET A 471 11.31 -9.61 8.69
CA MET A 471 10.05 -9.02 9.11
C MET A 471 9.33 -9.99 10.06
N ARG A 472 9.16 -9.57 11.32
CA ARG A 472 8.64 -10.40 12.42
C ARG A 472 7.57 -9.65 13.22
N ALA A 473 6.74 -10.41 13.92
CA ALA A 473 5.82 -9.94 14.95
C ALA A 473 5.55 -11.10 15.94
N PRO A 474 4.95 -10.85 17.09
CA PRO A 474 4.60 -11.91 18.06
C PRO A 474 3.69 -13.00 17.46
N SER A 475 2.82 -12.65 16.51
CA SER A 475 1.96 -13.60 15.78
C SER A 475 1.38 -12.95 14.52
N ALA A 476 0.74 -13.74 13.65
CA ALA A 476 -0.04 -13.21 12.52
C ALA A 476 -1.17 -12.25 12.96
N ARG A 477 -1.68 -12.40 14.19
CA ARG A 477 -2.75 -11.58 14.76
C ARG A 477 -2.25 -10.29 15.43
N ALA A 478 -0.95 -10.10 15.55
CA ALA A 478 -0.35 -8.96 16.23
C ALA A 478 -0.70 -7.65 15.53
N LYS A 479 -1.17 -6.67 16.27
CA LYS A 479 -1.47 -5.31 15.80
C LYS A 479 -0.33 -4.33 16.08
N SER A 480 0.65 -4.76 16.87
CA SER A 480 1.84 -4.02 17.29
C SER A 480 3.02 -4.97 17.44
N GLY A 481 4.21 -4.46 17.81
CA GLY A 481 5.40 -5.28 17.97
C GLY A 481 5.96 -5.82 16.64
N VAL A 482 5.58 -5.21 15.51
CA VAL A 482 6.14 -5.55 14.21
C VAL A 482 7.53 -4.96 14.10
N THR A 483 8.48 -5.76 13.62
CA THR A 483 9.84 -5.34 13.33
C THR A 483 10.24 -5.67 11.90
N LEU A 484 11.10 -4.85 11.31
CA LEU A 484 11.80 -5.09 10.05
C LEU A 484 13.29 -4.83 10.26
N GLY A 485 14.12 -5.89 10.15
CA GLY A 485 15.53 -5.81 10.52
C GLY A 485 15.71 -5.38 11.98
N GLY A 486 15.03 -6.01 12.93
CA GLY A 486 15.07 -5.66 14.37
C GLY A 486 14.43 -4.33 14.74
N ARG A 487 14.10 -3.47 13.75
CA ARG A 487 13.62 -2.09 13.94
C ARG A 487 12.11 -1.99 13.97
N SER A 488 11.59 -1.08 14.77
CA SER A 488 10.17 -0.77 14.89
C SER A 488 9.96 0.74 14.93
N TYR A 489 8.79 1.19 14.47
CA TYR A 489 8.32 2.55 14.71
C TYR A 489 7.77 2.75 16.14
N GLY A 490 7.83 1.69 16.98
CA GLY A 490 7.28 1.72 18.33
C GLY A 490 5.76 1.76 18.35
N ALA A 491 5.20 2.17 19.49
CA ALA A 491 3.78 2.44 19.62
C ALA A 491 3.39 3.67 18.78
N GLU A 492 4.25 4.69 18.79
CA GLU A 492 4.11 5.94 18.03
C GLU A 492 5.50 6.46 17.63
N THR A 493 5.58 7.16 16.51
CA THR A 493 6.79 7.84 16.06
C THR A 493 6.53 9.31 15.77
N GLN A 494 7.45 10.18 16.16
CA GLN A 494 7.43 11.61 15.85
C GLN A 494 8.30 11.97 14.64
N THR A 495 9.16 11.05 14.19
CA THR A 495 10.11 11.29 13.10
C THR A 495 9.78 10.51 11.83
N GLY A 496 9.06 9.38 11.95
CA GLY A 496 8.88 8.42 10.86
C GLY A 496 10.19 7.75 10.44
N GLN A 497 11.25 7.82 11.26
CA GLN A 497 12.53 7.16 10.97
C GLN A 497 12.64 5.82 11.69
N LEU A 498 13.31 4.88 11.06
CA LEU A 498 13.78 3.66 11.70
C LEU A 498 15.28 3.80 12.02
N ALA A 499 15.70 3.18 13.09
CA ALA A 499 17.12 2.97 13.38
C ALA A 499 17.81 2.21 12.23
N PRO A 500 19.15 2.11 12.18
CA PRO A 500 19.85 1.23 11.26
C PRO A 500 19.37 -0.23 11.39
N PRO A 501 19.30 -1.01 10.29
CA PRO A 501 18.80 -2.37 10.38
C PRO A 501 19.78 -3.30 11.10
N GLU A 502 19.22 -4.23 11.85
CA GLU A 502 19.89 -5.46 12.22
C GLU A 502 19.81 -6.43 11.04
N VAL A 503 20.93 -6.83 10.52
CA VAL A 503 21.02 -7.80 9.44
C VAL A 503 21.80 -9.03 9.90
N GLU A 504 21.30 -10.20 9.56
CA GLU A 504 22.04 -11.44 9.79
C GLU A 504 22.98 -11.69 8.61
N ARG A 505 24.15 -12.24 8.89
CA ARG A 505 25.07 -12.72 7.85
C ARG A 505 24.89 -14.21 7.65
N ALA A 506 24.35 -14.59 6.49
CA ALA A 506 24.22 -15.99 6.09
C ALA A 506 25.35 -16.37 5.12
N HIS A 507 25.89 -17.57 5.29
CA HIS A 507 26.90 -18.12 4.38
C HIS A 507 26.26 -18.62 3.08
N VAL A 508 26.93 -18.37 1.97
CA VAL A 508 26.57 -18.96 0.69
C VAL A 508 27.50 -20.14 0.41
N VAL A 509 26.97 -21.35 0.47
CA VAL A 509 27.75 -22.59 0.28
C VAL A 509 27.34 -23.19 -1.06
N ARG A 510 28.30 -23.37 -1.95
CA ARG A 510 28.11 -23.97 -3.30
C ARG A 510 26.94 -23.33 -4.06
N GLY A 511 26.83 -21.99 -4.02
CA GLY A 511 25.77 -21.21 -4.66
C GLY A 511 24.39 -21.38 -4.02
N ARG A 512 24.32 -21.79 -2.78
CA ARG A 512 23.08 -21.94 -2.01
C ARG A 512 23.12 -21.10 -0.73
N VAL A 513 22.00 -20.46 -0.41
CA VAL A 513 21.76 -19.84 0.88
C VAL A 513 20.59 -20.54 1.58
N THR A 514 20.75 -20.87 2.85
CA THR A 514 19.71 -21.49 3.65
C THR A 514 19.16 -20.50 4.65
N LEU A 515 17.84 -20.36 4.68
CA LEU A 515 17.10 -19.41 5.51
C LEU A 515 16.18 -20.20 6.45
N SER A 516 16.30 -19.96 7.74
CA SER A 516 15.29 -20.34 8.72
C SER A 516 14.21 -19.26 8.71
N VAL A 517 12.95 -19.59 8.46
CA VAL A 517 11.83 -18.66 8.37
C VAL A 517 10.76 -19.05 9.39
N PRO A 518 10.72 -18.36 10.56
CA PRO A 518 9.74 -18.65 11.60
C PRO A 518 8.30 -18.62 11.11
N ALA A 519 7.38 -19.19 11.89
CA ALA A 519 5.96 -19.10 11.63
C ALA A 519 5.53 -17.62 11.50
N ALA A 520 4.61 -17.34 10.59
CA ALA A 520 4.09 -16.00 10.32
C ALA A 520 5.21 -14.95 10.28
N SER A 521 6.19 -15.11 9.37
CA SER A 521 7.28 -14.16 9.20
C SER A 521 7.76 -14.09 7.76
N ALA A 522 8.59 -13.10 7.46
CA ALA A 522 9.29 -13.03 6.17
C ALA A 522 10.78 -12.76 6.38
N ALA A 523 11.59 -13.18 5.40
CA ALA A 523 13.02 -12.92 5.35
C ALA A 523 13.40 -12.42 3.96
N LEU A 524 14.19 -11.34 3.91
CA LEU A 524 14.81 -10.80 2.71
C LEU A 524 16.31 -11.13 2.76
N ALA A 525 16.75 -12.01 1.88
CA ALA A 525 18.18 -12.28 1.66
C ALA A 525 18.67 -11.44 0.48
N THR A 526 19.73 -10.67 0.69
CA THR A 526 20.40 -9.87 -0.35
C THR A 526 21.81 -10.43 -0.57
N VAL A 527 22.14 -10.75 -1.83
CA VAL A 527 23.39 -11.37 -2.25
C VAL A 527 24.03 -10.54 -3.35
N GLY A 528 25.32 -10.29 -3.24
CA GLY A 528 26.09 -9.53 -4.23
C GLY A 528 26.57 -8.18 -3.73
#